data_0dc8e34a1a1fde54bafedcb5696d582c
#
_entry.id   0dc8e34a1a1fde54bafedcb5696d582c
#
_cell.length_a   1.000
_cell.length_b   1.000
_cell.length_c   1.000
_cell.angle_alpha   90.00
_cell.angle_beta   90.00
_cell.angle_gamma   90.00
#
_symmetry.space_group_name_H-M   'P 1'
#
loop_
_entity.id
_entity.type
_entity.pdbx_description
1 polymer ?
#
loop_
_entity_poly.entity_id
_entity_poly.type
_entity_poly.pdbx_seq_one_letter_code
_entity_poly.pdbx_strand_id
1 'polypeptide(L)'
;MMTDQLSEILNIGLVCVYVVALLLSMRRPVFAITGLVAILAANCVSSWMAGNEQMLIESYGFDGYSLRWNGAMATIDFLWFLSIQHTHRLSILLPVGGIMALDVLLLLASHIDLTQFDSVIVALTVALHLVYCWGCINGSRVPVVHPVRSGSHAGHHKNHGGSK
;
A
#
# COMPACT_ATOMS: atom_id res chain seq x y z
N MET A 1 -26.11 10.47 4.37
CA MET A 1 -26.69 9.89 3.12
C MET A 1 -25.87 10.21 1.86
N MET A 2 -25.56 11.46 1.53
CA MET A 2 -24.74 11.78 0.33
C MET A 2 -23.26 11.44 0.52
N THR A 3 -22.74 11.53 1.72
CA THR A 3 -21.36 11.16 2.10
C THR A 3 -21.10 9.64 2.01
N ASP A 4 -22.09 8.83 2.39
CA ASP A 4 -21.96 7.36 2.39
C ASP A 4 -21.88 6.81 0.96
N GLN A 5 -22.73 7.31 0.05
CA GLN A 5 -22.67 6.93 -1.36
C GLN A 5 -21.36 7.35 -2.03
N LEU A 6 -20.83 8.51 -1.68
CA LEU A 6 -19.57 8.97 -2.23
C LEU A 6 -18.39 8.10 -1.77
N SER A 7 -18.38 7.72 -0.48
CA SER A 7 -17.33 6.84 0.06
C SER A 7 -17.38 5.45 -0.57
N GLU A 8 -18.56 4.90 -0.80
CA GLU A 8 -18.75 3.61 -1.48
C GLU A 8 -18.24 3.66 -2.94
N ILE A 9 -18.60 4.71 -3.68
CA ILE A 9 -18.12 4.91 -5.07
C ILE A 9 -16.60 5.05 -5.10
N LEU A 10 -16.00 5.78 -4.17
CA LEU A 10 -14.55 5.93 -4.08
C LEU A 10 -13.86 4.60 -3.78
N ASN A 11 -14.40 3.80 -2.86
CA ASN A 11 -13.84 2.48 -2.52
C ASN A 11 -13.89 1.53 -3.71
N ILE A 12 -15.02 1.46 -4.42
CA ILE A 12 -15.14 0.66 -5.65
C ILE A 12 -14.15 1.16 -6.71
N GLY A 13 -14.04 2.47 -6.87
CA GLY A 13 -13.10 3.11 -7.79
C GLY A 13 -11.65 2.74 -7.48
N LEU A 14 -11.24 2.77 -6.22
CA LEU A 14 -9.91 2.36 -5.78
C LEU A 14 -9.64 0.88 -6.08
N VAL A 15 -10.58 -0.02 -5.79
CA VAL A 15 -10.43 -1.44 -6.13
C VAL A 15 -10.21 -1.62 -7.63
N CYS A 16 -10.98 -0.92 -8.48
CA CYS A 16 -10.79 -0.96 -9.92
C CYS A 16 -9.40 -0.47 -10.34
N VAL A 17 -8.90 0.61 -9.74
CA VAL A 17 -7.54 1.14 -10.00
C VAL A 17 -6.47 0.10 -9.63
N TYR A 18 -6.61 -0.60 -8.51
CA TYR A 18 -5.68 -1.66 -8.12
C TYR A 18 -5.71 -2.86 -9.07
N VAL A 19 -6.89 -3.26 -9.57
CA VAL A 19 -7.01 -4.31 -10.58
C VAL A 19 -6.31 -3.90 -11.87
N VAL A 20 -6.50 -2.65 -12.32
CA VAL A 20 -5.80 -2.12 -13.49
C VAL A 20 -4.29 -2.07 -13.25
N ALA A 21 -3.84 -1.61 -12.09
CA ALA A 21 -2.43 -1.60 -11.72
C ALA A 21 -1.83 -3.01 -11.73
N LEU A 22 -2.56 -4.01 -11.24
CA LEU A 22 -2.17 -5.41 -11.28
C LEU A 22 -1.99 -5.92 -12.72
N LEU A 23 -2.96 -5.64 -13.59
CA LEU A 23 -2.91 -6.05 -15.00
C LEU A 23 -1.72 -5.38 -15.74
N LEU A 24 -1.44 -4.12 -15.44
CA LEU A 24 -0.34 -3.38 -16.06
C LEU A 24 1.03 -3.72 -15.47
N SER A 25 1.08 -4.25 -14.25
CA SER A 25 2.32 -4.62 -13.55
C SER A 25 2.68 -6.10 -13.65
N MET A 26 2.27 -6.80 -14.72
CA MET A 26 2.43 -8.26 -14.88
C MET A 26 3.86 -8.81 -14.63
N ARG A 27 4.89 -7.99 -14.81
CA ARG A 27 6.28 -8.42 -14.56
C ARG A 27 6.65 -8.55 -13.07
N ARG A 28 5.94 -7.82 -12.20
CA ARG A 28 6.14 -7.84 -10.75
C ARG A 28 4.81 -7.56 -10.03
N PRO A 29 3.86 -8.49 -10.10
CA PRO A 29 2.51 -8.27 -9.60
C PRO A 29 2.44 -8.24 -8.07
N VAL A 30 3.48 -8.68 -7.36
CA VAL A 30 3.47 -8.85 -5.90
C VAL A 30 3.06 -7.57 -5.19
N PHE A 31 3.59 -6.40 -5.58
CA PHE A 31 3.25 -5.13 -4.93
C PHE A 31 1.80 -4.72 -5.21
N ALA A 32 1.31 -4.90 -6.43
CA ALA A 32 -0.07 -4.61 -6.75
C ALA A 32 -1.05 -5.57 -6.04
N ILE A 33 -0.66 -6.85 -5.87
CA ILE A 33 -1.43 -7.84 -5.11
C ILE A 33 -1.49 -7.45 -3.63
N THR A 34 -0.36 -7.09 -3.01
CA THR A 34 -0.36 -6.71 -1.59
C THR A 34 -1.23 -5.49 -1.33
N GLY A 35 -1.18 -4.48 -2.22
CA GLY A 35 -2.05 -3.31 -2.13
C GLY A 35 -3.53 -3.66 -2.32
N LEU A 36 -3.86 -4.53 -3.29
CA LEU A 36 -5.22 -4.99 -3.51
C LEU A 36 -5.76 -5.75 -2.29
N VAL A 37 -4.94 -6.63 -1.69
CA VAL A 37 -5.32 -7.36 -0.47
C VAL A 37 -5.55 -6.39 0.69
N ALA A 38 -4.70 -5.39 0.87
CA ALA A 38 -4.84 -4.40 1.93
C ALA A 38 -6.16 -3.62 1.79
N ILE A 39 -6.48 -3.11 0.59
CA ILE A 39 -7.73 -2.35 0.37
C ILE A 39 -8.98 -3.21 0.50
N LEU A 40 -8.92 -4.48 0.08
CA LEU A 40 -10.03 -5.42 0.29
C LEU A 40 -10.23 -5.73 1.77
N ALA A 41 -9.15 -5.92 2.53
CA ALA A 41 -9.22 -6.12 3.98
C ALA A 41 -9.81 -4.88 4.68
N ALA A 42 -9.37 -3.67 4.32
CA ALA A 42 -9.91 -2.43 4.83
C ALA A 42 -11.42 -2.31 4.54
N ASN A 43 -11.85 -2.60 3.31
CA ASN A 43 -13.27 -2.59 2.94
C ASN A 43 -14.09 -3.63 3.70
N CYS A 44 -13.58 -4.83 3.93
CA CYS A 44 -14.26 -5.86 4.72
C CYS A 44 -14.44 -5.40 6.18
N VAL A 45 -13.39 -4.85 6.79
CA VAL A 45 -13.45 -4.32 8.17
C VAL A 45 -14.42 -3.14 8.24
N SER A 46 -14.34 -2.19 7.30
CA SER A 46 -15.23 -1.05 7.23
C SER A 46 -16.70 -1.47 7.12
N SER A 47 -17.00 -2.40 6.23
CA SER A 47 -18.37 -2.91 6.03
C SER A 47 -18.89 -3.63 7.28
N TRP A 48 -18.03 -4.42 7.94
CA TRP A 48 -18.41 -5.10 9.17
C TRP A 48 -18.67 -4.12 10.32
N MET A 49 -17.81 -3.13 10.50
CA MET A 49 -17.96 -2.11 11.55
C MET A 49 -19.18 -1.23 11.30
N ALA A 50 -19.41 -0.79 10.05
CA ALA A 50 -20.60 -0.02 9.70
C ALA A 50 -21.91 -0.82 9.92
N GLY A 51 -21.90 -2.11 9.60
CA GLY A 51 -23.05 -2.99 9.85
C GLY A 51 -23.35 -3.25 11.34
N ASN A 52 -22.36 -3.03 12.22
CA ASN A 52 -22.48 -3.23 13.67
C ASN A 52 -22.31 -1.93 14.48
N GLU A 53 -22.37 -0.77 13.82
CA GLU A 53 -22.07 0.54 14.42
C GLU A 53 -22.87 0.80 15.69
N GLN A 54 -24.19 0.63 15.63
CA GLN A 54 -25.06 0.88 16.78
C GLN A 54 -24.69 -0.01 17.98
N MET A 55 -24.50 -1.30 17.76
CA MET A 55 -24.09 -2.26 18.81
C MET A 55 -22.74 -1.90 19.41
N LEU A 56 -21.77 -1.47 18.57
CA LEU A 56 -20.44 -1.08 19.02
C LEU A 56 -20.47 0.22 19.82
N ILE A 57 -21.26 1.21 19.38
CA ILE A 57 -21.43 2.47 20.13
C ILE A 57 -22.13 2.23 21.46
N GLU A 58 -23.17 1.39 21.51
CA GLU A 58 -23.85 1.02 22.76
C GLU A 58 -22.92 0.30 23.75
N SER A 59 -21.99 -0.53 23.22
CA SER A 59 -21.08 -1.32 24.04
C SER A 59 -19.84 -0.55 24.54
N TYR A 60 -19.32 0.37 23.72
CA TYR A 60 -18.00 1.01 23.94
C TYR A 60 -18.03 2.54 23.96
N GLY A 61 -19.19 3.15 23.67
CA GLY A 61 -19.32 4.58 23.42
C GLY A 61 -18.76 4.98 22.05
N PHE A 62 -19.03 6.22 21.66
CA PHE A 62 -18.60 6.75 20.37
C PHE A 62 -17.05 6.80 20.26
N ASP A 63 -16.37 7.24 21.30
CA ASP A 63 -14.89 7.31 21.32
C ASP A 63 -14.28 5.91 21.22
N GLY A 64 -14.85 4.93 21.91
CA GLY A 64 -14.41 3.55 21.82
C GLY A 64 -14.64 2.91 20.46
N TYR A 65 -15.71 3.28 19.76
CA TYR A 65 -15.96 2.89 18.38
C TYR A 65 -14.93 3.50 17.42
N SER A 66 -14.73 4.82 17.51
CA SER A 66 -13.74 5.54 16.68
C SER A 66 -12.32 5.01 16.87
N LEU A 67 -11.92 4.75 18.12
CA LEU A 67 -10.63 4.18 18.44
C LEU A 67 -10.42 2.79 17.80
N ARG A 68 -11.45 1.94 17.81
CA ARG A 68 -11.39 0.61 17.19
C ARG A 68 -11.34 0.69 15.68
N TRP A 69 -12.12 1.58 15.08
CA TRP A 69 -12.12 1.83 13.64
C TRP A 69 -10.71 2.25 13.18
N ASN A 70 -10.20 3.33 13.72
CA ASN A 70 -8.88 3.86 13.35
C ASN A 70 -7.76 2.87 13.68
N GLY A 71 -7.87 2.14 14.80
CA GLY A 71 -6.89 1.11 15.17
C GLY A 71 -6.88 -0.07 14.20
N ALA A 72 -8.03 -0.49 13.70
CA ALA A 72 -8.12 -1.56 12.70
C ALA A 72 -7.50 -1.12 11.36
N MET A 73 -7.79 0.11 10.89
CA MET A 73 -7.20 0.66 9.67
C MET A 73 -5.68 0.79 9.80
N ALA A 74 -5.20 1.43 10.86
CA ALA A 74 -3.77 1.56 11.13
C ALA A 74 -3.05 0.20 11.21
N THR A 75 -3.71 -0.85 11.71
CA THR A 75 -3.16 -2.21 11.76
C THR A 75 -3.03 -2.81 10.36
N ILE A 76 -4.05 -2.66 9.50
CA ILE A 76 -4.02 -3.15 8.12
C ILE A 76 -2.88 -2.47 7.36
N ASP A 77 -2.74 -1.15 7.46
CA ASP A 77 -1.72 -0.40 6.76
C ASP A 77 -0.31 -0.68 7.28
N PHE A 78 -0.18 -0.93 8.59
CA PHE A 78 1.08 -1.38 9.16
C PHE A 78 1.50 -2.74 8.62
N LEU A 79 0.58 -3.71 8.55
CA LEU A 79 0.84 -5.03 7.96
C LEU A 79 1.17 -4.92 6.48
N TRP A 80 0.47 -4.04 5.74
CA TRP A 80 0.78 -3.76 4.35
C TRP A 80 2.19 -3.16 4.21
N PHE A 81 2.55 -2.16 5.00
CA PHE A 81 3.89 -1.57 5.02
C PHE A 81 4.96 -2.63 5.30
N LEU A 82 4.76 -3.49 6.31
CA LEU A 82 5.68 -4.59 6.63
C LEU A 82 5.86 -5.55 5.46
N SER A 83 4.80 -5.83 4.69
CA SER A 83 4.86 -6.75 3.55
C SER A 83 5.72 -6.23 2.40
N ILE A 84 5.88 -4.90 2.28
CA ILE A 84 6.62 -4.25 1.19
C ILE A 84 7.94 -3.61 1.65
N GLN A 85 8.26 -3.61 2.95
CA GLN A 85 9.45 -2.92 3.50
C GLN A 85 10.78 -3.39 2.90
N HIS A 86 10.82 -4.62 2.36
CA HIS A 86 12.02 -5.16 1.70
C HIS A 86 12.28 -4.54 0.32
N THR A 87 11.33 -3.77 -0.21
CA THR A 87 11.56 -3.03 -1.44
C THR A 87 12.33 -1.74 -1.14
N HIS A 88 13.41 -1.50 -1.88
CA HIS A 88 14.15 -0.23 -1.78
C HIS A 88 13.55 0.87 -2.69
N ARG A 89 12.29 0.74 -3.10
CA ARG A 89 11.63 1.66 -4.02
C ARG A 89 10.83 2.69 -3.25
N LEU A 90 11.35 3.91 -3.17
CA LEU A 90 10.68 5.03 -2.50
C LEU A 90 9.30 5.32 -3.10
N SER A 91 9.10 5.13 -4.42
CA SER A 91 7.80 5.32 -5.08
C SER A 91 6.71 4.35 -4.60
N ILE A 92 7.07 3.27 -3.93
CA ILE A 92 6.16 2.29 -3.33
C ILE A 92 6.09 2.49 -1.81
N LEU A 93 7.22 2.67 -1.15
CA LEU A 93 7.28 2.81 0.32
C LEU A 93 6.68 4.13 0.82
N LEU A 94 6.96 5.22 0.12
CA LEU A 94 6.55 6.57 0.56
C LEU A 94 5.02 6.73 0.64
N PRO A 95 4.23 6.34 -0.39
CA PRO A 95 2.78 6.45 -0.29
C PRO A 95 2.18 5.53 0.78
N VAL A 96 2.65 4.29 0.94
CA VAL A 96 2.13 3.40 1.99
C VAL A 96 2.53 3.90 3.38
N GLY A 97 3.76 4.39 3.55
CA GLY A 97 4.18 5.05 4.79
C GLY A 97 3.35 6.30 5.10
N GLY A 98 2.95 7.04 4.07
CA GLY A 98 2.06 8.21 4.20
C GLY A 98 0.65 7.83 4.63
N ILE A 99 0.06 6.77 4.06
CA ILE A 99 -1.26 6.25 4.47
C ILE A 99 -1.20 5.78 5.91
N MET A 100 -0.22 4.94 6.26
CA MET A 100 -0.01 4.46 7.63
C MET A 100 0.17 5.61 8.63
N ALA A 101 0.96 6.63 8.29
CA ALA A 101 1.15 7.79 9.15
C ALA A 101 -0.16 8.57 9.35
N LEU A 102 -0.97 8.71 8.30
CA LEU A 102 -2.27 9.37 8.37
C LEU A 102 -3.22 8.61 9.32
N ASP A 103 -3.30 7.29 9.20
CA ASP A 103 -4.16 6.46 10.06
C ASP A 103 -3.69 6.46 11.51
N VAL A 104 -2.39 6.48 11.76
CA VAL A 104 -1.84 6.65 13.11
C VAL A 104 -2.19 8.03 13.67
N LEU A 105 -2.12 9.08 12.86
CA LEU A 105 -2.54 10.43 13.28
C LEU A 105 -4.03 10.47 13.61
N LEU A 106 -4.90 9.84 12.80
CA LEU A 106 -6.33 9.73 13.06
C LEU A 106 -6.62 8.93 14.33
N LEU A 107 -5.84 7.87 14.57
CA LEU A 107 -5.93 7.10 15.81
C LEU A 107 -5.59 7.94 17.04
N LEU A 108 -4.51 8.72 16.98
CA LEU A 108 -4.10 9.62 18.06
C LEU A 108 -5.07 10.78 18.26
N ALA A 109 -5.69 11.23 17.17
CA ALA A 109 -6.67 12.32 17.17
C ALA A 109 -8.12 11.85 17.37
N SER A 110 -8.36 10.58 17.72
CA SER A 110 -9.70 9.99 17.86
C SER A 110 -10.63 10.69 18.86
N HIS A 111 -10.07 11.53 19.75
CA HIS A 111 -10.82 12.37 20.69
C HIS A 111 -11.12 13.78 20.17
N ILE A 112 -10.68 14.11 18.96
CA ILE A 112 -10.85 15.43 18.34
C ILE A 112 -11.87 15.30 17.24
N ASP A 113 -12.83 16.21 17.18
CA ASP A 113 -13.77 16.28 16.05
C ASP A 113 -13.04 16.79 14.80
N LEU A 114 -12.77 15.88 13.88
CA LEU A 114 -12.08 16.17 12.61
C LEU A 114 -13.04 16.19 11.41
N THR A 115 -14.35 16.17 11.62
CA THR A 115 -15.37 16.09 10.54
C THR A 115 -15.21 17.19 9.50
N GLN A 116 -14.75 18.38 9.90
CA GLN A 116 -14.47 19.48 8.98
C GLN A 116 -13.30 19.18 8.01
N PHE A 117 -12.45 18.22 8.32
CA PHE A 117 -11.30 17.82 7.50
C PHE A 117 -11.52 16.52 6.72
N ASP A 118 -12.66 15.86 6.89
CA ASP A 118 -12.93 14.56 6.25
C ASP A 118 -12.66 14.56 4.75
N SER A 119 -13.11 15.59 4.04
CA SER A 119 -12.89 15.69 2.59
C SER A 119 -11.41 15.79 2.22
N VAL A 120 -10.60 16.46 3.04
CA VAL A 120 -9.15 16.61 2.82
C VAL A 120 -8.46 15.28 3.12
N ILE A 121 -8.84 14.61 4.20
CA ILE A 121 -8.30 13.30 4.60
C ILE A 121 -8.58 12.28 3.51
N VAL A 122 -9.83 12.18 3.04
CA VAL A 122 -10.23 11.28 1.95
C VAL A 122 -9.45 11.59 0.67
N ALA A 123 -9.35 12.85 0.28
CA ALA A 123 -8.62 13.25 -0.93
C ALA A 123 -7.13 12.88 -0.83
N LEU A 124 -6.51 13.09 0.33
CA LEU A 124 -5.11 12.74 0.56
C LEU A 124 -4.91 11.23 0.49
N THR A 125 -5.77 10.44 1.14
CA THR A 125 -5.73 8.98 1.12
C THR A 125 -5.84 8.46 -0.32
N VAL A 126 -6.83 8.94 -1.08
CA VAL A 126 -7.00 8.56 -2.50
C VAL A 126 -5.76 8.93 -3.32
N ALA A 127 -5.21 10.12 -3.14
CA ALA A 127 -4.00 10.55 -3.86
C ALA A 127 -2.81 9.62 -3.55
N LEU A 128 -2.61 9.24 -2.30
CA LEU A 128 -1.55 8.30 -1.90
C LEU A 128 -1.73 6.92 -2.53
N HIS A 129 -2.95 6.39 -2.59
CA HIS A 129 -3.25 5.13 -3.28
C HIS A 129 -2.95 5.21 -4.79
N LEU A 130 -3.29 6.33 -5.44
CA LEU A 130 -2.98 6.54 -6.86
C LEU A 130 -1.47 6.60 -7.11
N VAL A 131 -0.71 7.30 -6.24
CA VAL A 131 0.76 7.34 -6.32
C VAL A 131 1.36 5.96 -6.13
N TYR A 132 0.82 5.16 -5.21
CA TYR A 132 1.25 3.76 -5.04
C TYR A 132 1.02 2.92 -6.30
N CYS A 133 -0.18 2.95 -6.86
CA CYS A 133 -0.51 2.24 -8.10
C CYS A 133 0.40 2.66 -9.26
N TRP A 134 0.66 3.96 -9.39
CA TRP A 134 1.63 4.49 -10.36
C TRP A 134 3.03 3.94 -10.12
N GLY A 135 3.48 3.87 -8.87
CA GLY A 135 4.75 3.26 -8.47
C GLY A 135 4.85 1.78 -8.84
N CYS A 136 3.77 1.02 -8.68
CA CYS A 136 3.70 -0.38 -9.09
C CYS A 136 3.85 -0.54 -10.60
N ILE A 137 3.15 0.26 -11.39
CA ILE A 137 3.19 0.20 -12.87
C ILE A 137 4.58 0.59 -13.38
N ASN A 138 5.13 1.71 -12.94
CA ASN A 138 6.44 2.19 -13.41
C ASN A 138 7.58 1.34 -12.88
N GLY A 139 7.46 0.84 -11.66
CA GLY A 139 8.45 -0.07 -11.09
C GLY A 139 8.61 -1.38 -11.86
N SER A 140 7.59 -1.81 -12.60
CA SER A 140 7.66 -3.00 -13.45
C SER A 140 8.42 -2.76 -14.76
N ARG A 141 8.58 -1.50 -15.18
CA ARG A 141 9.20 -1.11 -16.45
C ARG A 141 10.71 -0.94 -16.40
N VAL A 142 11.31 -0.82 -15.21
CA VAL A 142 12.77 -0.69 -15.09
C VAL A 142 13.43 -2.01 -15.49
N PRO A 143 14.22 -2.05 -16.57
CA PRO A 143 14.93 -3.26 -16.96
C PRO A 143 15.90 -3.65 -15.83
N VAL A 144 15.94 -4.93 -15.49
CA VAL A 144 16.98 -5.48 -14.61
C VAL A 144 18.28 -5.39 -15.37
N VAL A 145 19.13 -4.42 -15.03
CA VAL A 145 20.50 -4.38 -15.51
C VAL A 145 21.19 -5.57 -14.86
N HIS A 146 21.30 -6.68 -15.58
CA HIS A 146 22.15 -7.78 -15.18
C HIS A 146 23.58 -7.24 -15.14
N PRO A 147 24.31 -7.37 -14.00
CA PRO A 147 25.70 -7.03 -14.00
C PRO A 147 26.37 -7.87 -15.07
N VAL A 148 26.97 -7.19 -16.04
CA VAL A 148 27.78 -7.85 -17.07
C VAL A 148 28.86 -8.63 -16.31
N ARG A 149 28.73 -9.94 -16.29
CA ARG A 149 29.77 -10.83 -15.79
C ARG A 149 30.98 -10.56 -16.66
N SER A 150 31.90 -9.71 -16.18
CA SER A 150 33.21 -9.56 -16.80
C SER A 150 33.87 -10.92 -16.74
N GLY A 151 33.76 -11.65 -17.85
CA GLY A 151 34.47 -12.91 -18.04
C GLY A 151 35.95 -12.60 -17.95
N SER A 152 36.56 -12.96 -16.84
CA SER A 152 38.01 -13.04 -16.74
C SER A 152 38.46 -14.16 -17.66
N HIS A 153 38.75 -13.80 -18.93
CA HIS A 153 39.62 -14.63 -19.77
C HIS A 153 41.00 -14.61 -19.12
N ALA A 154 41.20 -15.47 -18.13
CA ALA A 154 42.54 -15.87 -17.72
C ALA A 154 43.15 -16.65 -18.89
N GLY A 155 43.91 -15.91 -19.72
CA GLY A 155 44.70 -16.49 -20.77
C GLY A 155 45.68 -17.54 -20.22
N HIS A 156 45.42 -18.79 -20.54
CA HIS A 156 46.35 -19.89 -20.29
C HIS A 156 47.48 -19.78 -21.30
N HIS A 157 48.53 -19.01 -20.95
CA HIS A 157 49.79 -19.07 -21.66
C HIS A 157 50.44 -20.42 -21.39
N LYS A 158 50.25 -21.36 -22.28
CA LYS A 158 51.11 -22.57 -22.36
C LYS A 158 52.46 -22.17 -22.92
N ASN A 159 53.46 -21.99 -22.04
CA ASN A 159 54.86 -21.98 -22.43
C ASN A 159 55.29 -23.43 -22.78
N HIS A 160 55.40 -23.71 -24.07
CA HIS A 160 56.18 -24.84 -24.54
C HIS A 160 57.65 -24.39 -24.62
N GLY A 161 58.41 -24.66 -23.54
CA GLY A 161 59.89 -24.63 -23.55
C GLY A 161 60.41 -25.94 -24.10
N GLY A 162 60.86 -25.96 -25.33
CA GLY A 162 61.62 -27.05 -25.86
C GLY A 162 63.08 -26.97 -25.33
N SER A 163 63.63 -28.06 -24.87
CA SER A 163 65.00 -28.27 -24.49
C SER A 163 65.67 -29.14 -25.51
N LYS A 164 66.88 -28.79 -25.75
CA LYS A 164 67.94 -29.72 -26.19
C LYS A 164 68.56 -30.33 -24.98
#